data_6986ac11b9796cf1732840c20852245e
#
_entry.id   6986ac11b9796cf1732840c20852245e
#
_cell.length_a   1.000
_cell.length_b   1.000
_cell.length_c   1.000
_cell.angle_alpha   90.00
_cell.angle_beta   90.00
_cell.angle_gamma   90.00
#
_symmetry.space_group_name_H-M   'P 1'
#
loop_
_entity.id
_entity.type
_entity.pdbx_description
1 polymer ?
#
loop_
_entity_poly.entity_id
_entity_poly.type
_entity_poly.pdbx_seq_one_letter_code
_entity_poly.pdbx_strand_id
1 'polypeptide(L)'
;GDFQGIIEKLDYIKELGCNAIWMNPCFASPFGDAGYDVADYYQAAPRYGTNADLKRLFCEVHKRDMHILLDLVPGHTSVAHPWFKESCKADRNEFTDRYIWTDSTWGQLENMGSLCGISEREGSVIVNFFAHQPALNYGFYKKTQDWQQDPDDPGPKATLAEMENVMRFWIGMGCDGFRVDMAGSLVKNDEDGKGNIALWRKVRAFLDAEFPEAVLVSEWGEPDKSLQGGFHMDFLLHFGP
;
A
#
# COMPACT_ATOMS: atom_id res chain seq x y z
N GLY A 1 -19.61 -3.92 10.53
CA GLY A 1 -19.26 -5.33 10.55
C GLY A 1 -17.88 -5.55 11.09
N ASP A 2 -17.59 -6.79 11.44
CA ASP A 2 -16.31 -7.26 11.93
C ASP A 2 -15.99 -8.63 11.31
N PHE A 3 -14.82 -9.20 11.59
CA PHE A 3 -14.39 -10.48 11.02
C PHE A 3 -15.36 -11.62 11.39
N GLN A 4 -15.87 -11.61 12.61
CA GLN A 4 -16.85 -12.62 13.04
C GLN A 4 -18.16 -12.51 12.22
N GLY A 5 -18.65 -11.29 11.99
CA GLY A 5 -19.84 -11.07 11.17
C GLY A 5 -19.67 -11.50 9.71
N ILE A 6 -18.46 -11.38 9.16
CA ILE A 6 -18.17 -11.93 7.82
C ILE A 6 -18.22 -13.46 7.86
N ILE A 7 -17.59 -14.09 8.86
CA ILE A 7 -17.62 -15.57 9.02
C ILE A 7 -19.07 -16.09 9.05
N GLU A 8 -19.96 -15.42 9.76
CA GLU A 8 -21.38 -15.80 9.85
C GLU A 8 -22.14 -15.65 8.53
N LYS A 9 -21.60 -14.92 7.57
CA LYS A 9 -22.22 -14.67 6.25
C LYS A 9 -21.54 -15.39 5.10
N LEU A 10 -20.49 -16.17 5.35
CA LEU A 10 -19.74 -16.85 4.27
C LEU A 10 -20.59 -17.79 3.43
N ASP A 11 -21.51 -18.53 4.05
CA ASP A 11 -22.41 -19.44 3.31
C ASP A 11 -23.34 -18.64 2.39
N TYR A 12 -23.91 -17.54 2.88
CA TYR A 12 -24.70 -16.62 2.06
C TYR A 12 -23.90 -16.05 0.88
N ILE A 13 -22.65 -15.63 1.12
CA ILE A 13 -21.75 -15.07 0.07
C ILE A 13 -21.48 -16.15 -0.99
N LYS A 14 -21.23 -17.39 -0.56
CA LYS A 14 -21.02 -18.52 -1.48
C LYS A 14 -22.28 -18.86 -2.28
N GLU A 15 -23.45 -18.84 -1.67
CA GLU A 15 -24.75 -19.08 -2.34
C GLU A 15 -25.06 -18.03 -3.42
N LEU A 16 -24.53 -16.81 -3.29
CA LEU A 16 -24.59 -15.78 -4.33
C LEU A 16 -23.69 -16.09 -5.55
N GLY A 17 -22.88 -17.15 -5.50
CA GLY A 17 -21.96 -17.54 -6.55
C GLY A 17 -20.58 -16.86 -6.48
N CYS A 18 -20.27 -16.14 -5.38
CA CYS A 18 -18.96 -15.55 -5.19
C CYS A 18 -17.95 -16.64 -4.81
N ASN A 19 -16.77 -16.60 -5.44
CA ASN A 19 -15.64 -17.48 -5.14
C ASN A 19 -14.43 -16.76 -4.53
N ALA A 20 -14.49 -15.44 -4.46
CA ALA A 20 -13.45 -14.62 -3.80
C ALA A 20 -14.10 -13.43 -3.07
N ILE A 21 -13.45 -13.01 -1.99
CA ILE A 21 -13.83 -11.84 -1.19
C ILE A 21 -12.63 -10.89 -1.23
N TRP A 22 -12.87 -9.64 -1.59
CA TRP A 22 -11.94 -8.56 -1.33
C TRP A 22 -12.46 -7.74 -0.15
N MET A 23 -11.60 -7.55 0.84
CA MET A 23 -11.89 -6.74 2.02
C MET A 23 -11.27 -5.35 1.89
N ASN A 24 -12.06 -4.31 2.14
CA ASN A 24 -11.55 -2.96 2.33
C ASN A 24 -10.49 -2.93 3.45
N PRO A 25 -9.67 -1.86 3.56
CA PRO A 25 -8.59 -1.81 4.54
C PRO A 25 -9.04 -2.18 5.95
N CYS A 26 -8.40 -3.17 6.52
CA CYS A 26 -8.72 -3.70 7.85
C CYS A 26 -7.56 -3.61 8.84
N PHE A 27 -6.46 -2.94 8.47
CA PHE A 27 -5.31 -2.73 9.34
C PHE A 27 -5.56 -1.61 10.36
N ALA A 28 -4.72 -1.56 11.39
CA ALA A 28 -4.80 -0.50 12.39
C ALA A 28 -4.70 0.89 11.74
N SER A 29 -5.66 1.75 12.05
CA SER A 29 -5.83 3.06 11.43
C SER A 29 -6.54 4.01 12.40
N PRO A 30 -6.28 5.32 12.35
CA PRO A 30 -7.13 6.35 12.95
C PRO A 30 -8.50 6.49 12.27
N PHE A 31 -8.66 5.90 11.07
CA PHE A 31 -9.88 5.97 10.26
C PHE A 31 -10.27 7.39 9.80
N GLY A 32 -9.28 8.23 9.57
CA GLY A 32 -9.47 9.52 8.92
C GLY A 32 -9.86 9.41 7.45
N ASP A 33 -9.54 8.25 6.86
CA ASP A 33 -9.89 7.89 5.48
C ASP A 33 -10.33 6.41 5.40
N ALA A 34 -11.36 6.05 6.15
CA ALA A 34 -12.00 4.74 6.13
C ALA A 34 -11.06 3.52 6.29
N GLY A 35 -9.82 3.73 6.76
CA GLY A 35 -8.80 2.70 6.94
C GLY A 35 -7.64 2.78 5.93
N TYR A 36 -7.75 3.60 4.87
CA TYR A 36 -6.64 3.82 3.95
C TYR A 36 -5.48 4.62 4.56
N ASP A 37 -5.68 5.29 5.68
CA ASP A 37 -4.66 5.92 6.52
C ASP A 37 -4.08 4.92 7.52
N VAL A 38 -3.28 3.97 7.04
CA VAL A 38 -2.72 2.86 7.82
C VAL A 38 -1.74 3.37 8.88
N ALA A 39 -1.93 2.94 10.14
CA ALA A 39 -1.03 3.24 11.26
C ALA A 39 -0.15 2.06 11.67
N ASP A 40 -0.51 0.83 11.29
CA ASP A 40 0.30 -0.38 11.49
C ASP A 40 -0.15 -1.45 10.48
N TYR A 41 0.76 -1.84 9.59
CA TYR A 41 0.48 -2.85 8.56
C TYR A 41 0.42 -4.29 9.11
N TYR A 42 0.94 -4.54 10.31
CA TYR A 42 1.05 -5.87 10.89
C TYR A 42 -0.06 -6.18 11.91
N GLN A 43 -0.97 -5.22 12.14
CA GLN A 43 -2.06 -5.35 13.08
C GLN A 43 -3.41 -5.10 12.42
N ALA A 44 -4.34 -6.03 12.63
CA ALA A 44 -5.74 -5.80 12.33
C ALA A 44 -6.30 -4.68 13.23
N ALA A 45 -7.18 -3.86 12.67
CA ALA A 45 -7.82 -2.81 13.45
C ALA A 45 -8.70 -3.40 14.57
N PRO A 46 -8.54 -3.00 15.84
CA PRO A 46 -9.28 -3.58 16.96
C PRO A 46 -10.81 -3.54 16.82
N ARG A 47 -11.33 -2.57 16.05
CA ARG A 47 -12.78 -2.46 15.76
C ARG A 47 -13.32 -3.62 14.93
N TYR A 48 -12.47 -4.36 14.22
CA TYR A 48 -12.85 -5.49 13.38
C TYR A 48 -12.49 -6.83 14.03
N GLY A 49 -11.58 -6.84 14.98
CA GLY A 49 -11.08 -8.02 15.69
C GLY A 49 -9.57 -8.01 15.82
N THR A 50 -9.00 -9.18 16.04
CA THR A 50 -7.56 -9.41 16.21
C THR A 50 -6.95 -10.07 14.96
N ASN A 51 -5.62 -10.14 14.89
CA ASN A 51 -4.94 -10.95 13.86
C ASN A 51 -5.36 -12.43 13.90
N ALA A 52 -5.65 -12.96 15.10
CA ALA A 52 -6.14 -14.33 15.24
C ALA A 52 -7.56 -14.49 14.64
N ASP A 53 -8.43 -13.51 14.80
CA ASP A 53 -9.77 -13.51 14.20
C ASP A 53 -9.69 -13.39 12.68
N LEU A 54 -8.79 -12.56 12.15
CA LEU A 54 -8.55 -12.43 10.71
C LEU A 54 -8.00 -13.73 10.12
N LYS A 55 -7.03 -14.37 10.79
CA LYS A 55 -6.53 -15.70 10.40
C LYS A 55 -7.65 -16.75 10.41
N ARG A 56 -8.52 -16.71 11.41
CA ARG A 56 -9.70 -17.60 11.46
C ARG A 56 -10.64 -17.36 10.27
N LEU A 57 -10.87 -16.09 9.89
CA LEU A 57 -11.65 -15.76 8.71
C LEU A 57 -11.03 -16.38 7.44
N PHE A 58 -9.70 -16.29 7.23
CA PHE A 58 -9.03 -16.93 6.10
C PHE A 58 -9.30 -18.44 6.07
N CYS A 59 -9.15 -19.12 7.21
CA CYS A 59 -9.43 -20.55 7.29
C CYS A 59 -10.90 -20.90 6.97
N GLU A 60 -11.84 -20.09 7.43
CA GLU A 60 -13.28 -20.33 7.18
C GLU A 60 -13.68 -20.07 5.71
N VAL A 61 -13.02 -19.10 5.06
CA VAL A 61 -13.17 -18.85 3.62
C VAL A 61 -12.66 -20.05 2.81
N HIS A 62 -11.46 -20.54 3.12
CA HIS A 62 -10.85 -21.70 2.43
C HIS A 62 -11.62 -22.99 2.62
N LYS A 63 -12.22 -23.25 3.78
CA LYS A 63 -13.12 -24.41 4.00
C LYS A 63 -14.30 -24.45 3.05
N ARG A 64 -14.63 -23.34 2.43
CA ARG A 64 -15.73 -23.17 1.48
C ARG A 64 -15.28 -23.11 0.03
N ASP A 65 -14.03 -23.47 -0.27
CA ASP A 65 -13.40 -23.34 -1.58
C ASP A 65 -13.56 -21.90 -2.14
N MET A 66 -13.34 -20.93 -1.30
CA MET A 66 -13.33 -19.49 -1.63
C MET A 66 -11.97 -18.90 -1.33
N HIS A 67 -11.69 -17.73 -1.88
CA HIS A 67 -10.46 -16.98 -1.69
C HIS A 67 -10.70 -15.64 -1.01
N ILE A 68 -9.65 -15.08 -0.40
CA ILE A 68 -9.75 -13.79 0.27
C ILE A 68 -8.54 -12.91 -0.02
N LEU A 69 -8.80 -11.71 -0.50
CA LEU A 69 -7.81 -10.66 -0.77
C LEU A 69 -7.94 -9.57 0.27
N LEU A 70 -6.80 -9.07 0.73
CA LEU A 70 -6.73 -7.86 1.56
C LEU A 70 -6.47 -6.63 0.70
N ASP A 71 -6.89 -5.47 1.20
CA ASP A 71 -6.51 -4.19 0.59
C ASP A 71 -5.12 -3.79 1.08
N LEU A 72 -4.17 -3.63 0.15
CA LEU A 72 -2.83 -3.15 0.42
C LEU A 72 -2.75 -1.69 0.00
N VAL A 73 -2.35 -0.82 0.93
CA VAL A 73 -2.19 0.62 0.70
C VAL A 73 -0.69 0.95 0.70
N PRO A 74 0.04 0.75 -0.42
CA PRO A 74 1.48 0.89 -0.43
C PRO A 74 1.97 2.32 -0.64
N GLY A 75 1.09 3.25 -1.05
CA GLY A 75 1.48 4.59 -1.48
C GLY A 75 1.75 5.58 -0.35
N HIS A 76 1.18 5.36 0.82
CA HIS A 76 1.26 6.27 1.97
C HIS A 76 0.94 5.54 3.28
N THR A 77 1.18 6.21 4.39
CA THR A 77 0.69 5.79 5.71
C THR A 77 -0.12 6.90 6.36
N SER A 78 -0.70 6.62 7.52
CA SER A 78 -1.15 7.69 8.42
C SER A 78 0.05 8.46 9.01
N VAL A 79 -0.13 9.74 9.34
CA VAL A 79 0.81 10.49 10.21
C VAL A 79 0.94 9.85 11.60
N ALA A 80 0.00 8.99 12.00
CA ALA A 80 0.05 8.24 13.26
C ALA A 80 1.02 7.04 13.21
N HIS A 81 1.46 6.62 12.01
CA HIS A 81 2.34 5.48 11.83
C HIS A 81 3.69 5.69 12.54
N PRO A 82 4.22 4.69 13.27
CA PRO A 82 5.52 4.79 13.93
C PRO A 82 6.68 5.17 12.99
N TRP A 83 6.70 4.62 11.76
CA TRP A 83 7.70 4.98 10.76
C TRP A 83 7.70 6.48 10.44
N PHE A 84 6.51 7.08 10.31
CA PHE A 84 6.40 8.50 10.02
C PHE A 84 6.91 9.34 11.18
N LYS A 85 6.55 9.00 12.41
CA LYS A 85 7.02 9.69 13.63
C LYS A 85 8.54 9.65 13.73
N GLU A 86 9.16 8.50 13.43
CA GLU A 86 10.62 8.37 13.41
C GLU A 86 11.25 9.17 12.25
N SER A 87 10.63 9.21 11.08
CA SER A 87 11.14 9.99 9.94
C SER A 87 11.09 11.50 10.16
N CYS A 88 10.23 11.98 11.09
CA CYS A 88 10.12 13.40 11.46
C CYS A 88 11.24 13.90 12.37
N LYS A 89 12.07 13.03 12.93
CA LYS A 89 13.18 13.41 13.83
C LYS A 89 14.28 14.12 13.07
N ALA A 90 14.95 15.07 13.73
CA ALA A 90 16.06 15.82 13.16
C ALA A 90 17.24 14.91 12.80
N ASP A 91 17.57 13.97 13.69
CA ASP A 91 18.64 13.00 13.46
C ASP A 91 18.24 11.94 12.43
N ARG A 92 19.17 11.66 11.49
CA ARG A 92 18.96 10.60 10.51
C ARG A 92 18.85 9.23 11.18
N ASN A 93 17.86 8.45 10.74
CA ASN A 93 17.61 7.08 11.20
C ASN A 93 17.14 6.21 10.02
N GLU A 94 16.84 4.95 10.24
CA GLU A 94 16.41 4.00 9.21
C GLU A 94 15.11 4.39 8.49
N PHE A 95 14.29 5.25 9.10
CA PHE A 95 13.02 5.71 8.52
C PHE A 95 13.12 7.06 7.81
N THR A 96 14.29 7.72 7.87
CA THR A 96 14.50 9.06 7.30
C THR A 96 14.08 9.13 5.82
N ASP A 97 14.48 8.14 5.03
CA ASP A 97 14.24 8.06 3.59
C ASP A 97 13.06 7.13 3.25
N ARG A 98 12.30 6.67 4.25
CA ARG A 98 11.07 5.87 4.07
C ARG A 98 9.94 6.69 3.45
N TYR A 99 9.96 8.00 3.68
CA TYR A 99 9.00 8.97 3.14
C TYR A 99 9.70 9.94 2.20
N ILE A 100 8.92 10.59 1.34
CA ILE A 100 9.46 11.58 0.41
C ILE A 100 9.55 12.93 1.12
N TRP A 101 10.77 13.38 1.40
CA TRP A 101 11.06 14.68 2.00
C TRP A 101 11.82 15.55 1.01
N THR A 102 11.49 16.84 0.97
CA THR A 102 12.30 17.85 0.28
C THR A 102 13.48 18.26 1.14
N ASP A 103 14.45 18.93 0.54
CA ASP A 103 15.63 19.51 1.23
C ASP A 103 15.35 20.89 1.84
N SER A 104 14.22 21.51 1.51
CA SER A 104 13.85 22.85 1.98
C SER A 104 12.33 22.99 2.12
N THR A 105 11.90 23.69 3.17
CA THR A 105 10.48 24.08 3.38
C THR A 105 10.02 25.15 2.39
N TRP A 106 10.94 25.82 1.71
CA TRP A 106 10.65 26.91 0.77
C TRP A 106 10.75 26.49 -0.70
N GLY A 107 11.07 25.22 -0.97
CA GLY A 107 11.13 24.68 -2.32
C GLY A 107 9.76 24.71 -3.01
N GLN A 108 9.75 25.09 -4.28
CA GLN A 108 8.54 24.95 -5.10
C GLN A 108 8.38 23.49 -5.51
N LEU A 109 7.18 22.95 -5.30
CA LEU A 109 6.80 21.61 -5.70
C LEU A 109 5.81 21.69 -6.85
N GLU A 110 6.23 21.22 -8.00
CA GLU A 110 5.33 21.12 -9.17
C GLU A 110 4.40 19.91 -8.98
N ASN A 111 3.11 20.16 -8.96
CA ASN A 111 2.04 19.14 -8.97
C ASN A 111 2.05 18.12 -7.81
N MET A 112 2.70 18.42 -6.68
CA MET A 112 2.69 17.57 -5.50
C MET A 112 2.22 18.34 -4.27
N GLY A 113 1.29 17.74 -3.51
CA GLY A 113 0.92 18.24 -2.19
C GLY A 113 2.04 18.02 -1.19
N SER A 114 2.24 18.97 -0.27
CA SER A 114 3.23 18.81 0.80
C SER A 114 2.80 19.47 2.10
N LEU A 115 3.40 19.03 3.20
CA LEU A 115 3.27 19.65 4.52
C LEU A 115 4.63 20.08 5.04
N CYS A 116 4.70 21.25 5.63
CA CYS A 116 5.89 21.78 6.31
C CYS A 116 5.56 22.17 7.76
N GLY A 117 6.59 22.33 8.59
CA GLY A 117 6.47 22.80 9.97
C GLY A 117 5.83 21.79 10.93
N ILE A 118 5.73 20.52 10.58
CA ILE A 118 5.14 19.45 11.38
C ILE A 118 6.19 18.49 11.98
N SER A 119 7.46 18.75 11.74
CA SER A 119 8.58 17.85 12.11
C SER A 119 9.75 18.63 12.69
N GLU A 120 10.66 17.91 13.34
CA GLU A 120 11.92 18.46 13.87
C GLU A 120 12.96 18.66 12.78
N ARG A 121 12.82 17.99 11.62
CA ARG A 121 13.75 18.09 10.48
C ARG A 121 13.34 19.23 9.54
N GLU A 122 14.31 19.72 8.79
CA GLU A 122 14.08 20.64 7.68
C GLU A 122 13.38 19.92 6.50
N GLY A 123 12.73 20.71 5.66
CA GLY A 123 12.03 20.22 4.48
C GLY A 123 10.51 20.11 4.66
N SER A 124 9.87 19.71 3.59
CA SER A 124 8.45 19.40 3.55
C SER A 124 8.27 17.93 3.22
N VAL A 125 7.32 17.26 3.84
CA VAL A 125 6.94 15.89 3.44
C VAL A 125 5.90 15.96 2.33
N ILE A 126 6.08 15.14 1.30
CA ILE A 126 5.09 14.97 0.25
C ILE A 126 3.91 14.17 0.80
N VAL A 127 2.69 14.56 0.42
CA VAL A 127 1.45 13.84 0.74
C VAL A 127 0.77 13.37 -0.54
N ASN A 128 0.02 12.26 -0.44
CA ASN A 128 -0.73 11.75 -1.60
C ASN A 128 -2.07 12.47 -1.75
N PHE A 129 -3.08 12.11 -0.94
CA PHE A 129 -4.43 12.65 -1.08
C PHE A 129 -4.76 13.68 0.01
N PHE A 130 -4.54 13.29 1.26
CA PHE A 130 -4.90 14.11 2.42
C PHE A 130 -3.65 14.51 3.20
N ALA A 131 -3.75 15.60 3.94
CA ALA A 131 -2.67 16.10 4.78
C ALA A 131 -2.15 15.08 5.81
N HIS A 132 -2.97 14.11 6.19
CA HIS A 132 -2.62 13.05 7.13
C HIS A 132 -2.08 11.77 6.45
N GLN A 133 -1.76 11.83 5.14
CA GLN A 133 -1.28 10.69 4.34
C GLN A 133 0.09 10.97 3.70
N PRO A 134 1.17 11.00 4.49
CA PRO A 134 2.52 11.19 3.98
C PRO A 134 2.92 10.06 3.03
N ALA A 135 3.48 10.43 1.87
CA ALA A 135 3.83 9.51 0.80
C ALA A 135 5.06 8.67 1.15
N LEU A 136 4.93 7.36 1.01
CA LEU A 136 6.05 6.43 1.06
C LEU A 136 6.96 6.62 -0.17
N ASN A 137 8.25 6.43 0.02
CA ASN A 137 9.27 6.71 -0.98
C ASN A 137 9.61 5.48 -1.82
N TYR A 138 9.13 5.46 -3.06
CA TYR A 138 9.53 4.48 -4.09
C TYR A 138 10.41 5.12 -5.18
N GLY A 139 10.85 6.36 -4.96
CA GLY A 139 11.69 7.11 -5.87
C GLY A 139 10.93 7.85 -6.98
N PHE A 140 11.70 8.45 -7.84
CA PHE A 140 11.26 9.24 -8.98
C PHE A 140 11.79 8.64 -10.27
N TYR A 141 10.92 8.42 -11.26
CA TYR A 141 11.34 7.92 -12.56
C TYR A 141 12.16 8.97 -13.32
N LYS A 142 11.74 10.23 -13.23
CA LYS A 142 12.48 11.38 -13.75
C LYS A 142 12.75 12.35 -12.62
N LYS A 143 14.02 12.51 -12.27
CA LYS A 143 14.45 13.50 -11.27
C LYS A 143 14.53 14.89 -11.89
N THR A 144 14.00 15.88 -11.18
CA THR A 144 14.04 17.31 -11.52
C THR A 144 14.67 18.16 -10.42
N GLN A 145 14.94 17.53 -9.25
CA GLN A 145 15.51 18.17 -8.07
C GLN A 145 16.54 17.23 -7.41
N ASP A 146 17.55 17.80 -6.75
CA ASP A 146 18.66 17.04 -6.15
C ASP A 146 18.23 16.16 -4.97
N TRP A 147 17.17 16.53 -4.24
CA TRP A 147 16.63 15.75 -3.12
C TRP A 147 15.84 14.51 -3.56
N GLN A 148 15.47 14.42 -4.82
CA GLN A 148 14.71 13.28 -5.34
C GLN A 148 15.62 12.05 -5.48
N GLN A 149 15.13 10.90 -5.05
CA GLN A 149 15.84 9.62 -5.13
C GLN A 149 15.40 8.81 -6.34
N ASP A 150 16.33 8.06 -6.92
CA ASP A 150 16.00 7.06 -7.92
C ASP A 150 15.33 5.84 -7.28
N PRO A 151 14.48 5.06 -8.01
CA PRO A 151 13.89 3.83 -7.47
C PRO A 151 14.92 2.79 -7.00
N ASP A 152 16.15 2.88 -7.48
CA ASP A 152 17.25 1.99 -7.10
C ASP A 152 18.14 2.52 -5.97
N ASP A 153 17.84 3.70 -5.41
CA ASP A 153 18.52 4.23 -4.25
C ASP A 153 18.14 3.46 -2.96
N PRO A 154 18.96 3.53 -1.91
CA PRO A 154 18.76 2.78 -0.67
C PRO A 154 17.39 3.00 0.00
N GLY A 155 16.89 4.24 0.03
CA GLY A 155 15.60 4.58 0.66
C GLY A 155 14.41 3.90 -0.02
N PRO A 156 14.20 4.10 -1.34
CA PRO A 156 13.18 3.41 -2.12
C PRO A 156 13.27 1.88 -2.05
N LYS A 157 14.49 1.31 -2.14
CA LYS A 157 14.69 -0.14 -1.98
C LYS A 157 14.27 -0.65 -0.60
N ALA A 158 14.60 0.07 0.46
CA ALA A 158 14.20 -0.30 1.82
C ALA A 158 12.67 -0.21 2.00
N THR A 159 12.02 0.75 1.35
CA THR A 159 10.55 0.87 1.34
C THR A 159 9.90 -0.30 0.63
N LEU A 160 10.40 -0.67 -0.55
CA LEU A 160 9.91 -1.82 -1.31
C LEU A 160 10.08 -3.12 -0.51
N ALA A 161 11.28 -3.36 0.04
CA ALA A 161 11.58 -4.55 0.83
C ALA A 161 10.65 -4.69 2.05
N GLU A 162 10.31 -3.57 2.69
CA GLU A 162 9.38 -3.60 3.81
C GLU A 162 7.95 -3.89 3.37
N MET A 163 7.53 -3.39 2.22
CA MET A 163 6.21 -3.73 1.67
C MET A 163 6.13 -5.21 1.26
N GLU A 164 7.21 -5.79 0.76
CA GLU A 164 7.32 -7.24 0.53
C GLU A 164 7.23 -8.02 1.85
N ASN A 165 7.78 -7.50 2.97
CA ASN A 165 7.62 -8.10 4.30
C ASN A 165 6.16 -8.07 4.77
N VAL A 166 5.45 -6.99 4.53
CA VAL A 166 4.00 -6.89 4.82
C VAL A 166 3.21 -7.95 4.04
N MET A 167 3.50 -8.08 2.73
CA MET A 167 2.86 -9.12 1.91
C MET A 167 3.18 -10.52 2.43
N ARG A 168 4.45 -10.80 2.73
CA ARG A 168 4.93 -12.08 3.28
C ARG A 168 4.22 -12.44 4.59
N PHE A 169 4.03 -11.46 5.46
CA PHE A 169 3.36 -11.64 6.73
C PHE A 169 1.90 -12.10 6.56
N TRP A 170 1.12 -11.40 5.72
CA TRP A 170 -0.30 -11.69 5.55
C TRP A 170 -0.57 -12.95 4.72
N ILE A 171 0.21 -13.20 3.66
CA ILE A 171 0.13 -14.44 2.89
C ILE A 171 0.51 -15.62 3.79
N GLY A 172 1.56 -15.48 4.60
CA GLY A 172 1.95 -16.49 5.59
C GLY A 172 0.88 -16.77 6.65
N MET A 173 -0.06 -15.85 6.88
CA MET A 173 -1.22 -16.06 7.74
C MET A 173 -2.41 -16.71 7.01
N GLY A 174 -2.39 -16.77 5.68
CA GLY A 174 -3.41 -17.43 4.86
C GLY A 174 -4.21 -16.51 3.93
N CYS A 175 -3.76 -15.26 3.71
CA CYS A 175 -4.32 -14.39 2.68
C CYS A 175 -3.93 -14.90 1.29
N ASP A 176 -4.84 -14.88 0.31
CA ASP A 176 -4.60 -15.35 -1.06
C ASP A 176 -4.01 -14.27 -1.99
N GLY A 177 -3.83 -13.06 -1.49
CA GLY A 177 -3.27 -11.96 -2.27
C GLY A 177 -3.85 -10.61 -1.89
N PHE A 178 -3.66 -9.64 -2.77
CA PHE A 178 -3.99 -8.25 -2.47
C PHE A 178 -4.70 -7.55 -3.62
N ARG A 179 -5.68 -6.72 -3.27
CA ARG A 179 -6.03 -5.55 -4.07
C ARG A 179 -5.09 -4.42 -3.66
N VAL A 180 -4.47 -3.79 -4.62
CA VAL A 180 -3.44 -2.77 -4.39
C VAL A 180 -3.99 -1.39 -4.70
N ASP A 181 -4.04 -0.57 -3.66
CA ASP A 181 -4.50 0.81 -3.72
C ASP A 181 -3.55 1.66 -4.58
N MET A 182 -4.12 2.41 -5.54
CA MET A 182 -3.43 3.39 -6.38
C MET A 182 -2.10 2.89 -6.97
N ALA A 183 -2.08 1.66 -7.49
CA ALA A 183 -0.88 0.94 -7.91
C ALA A 183 -0.01 1.70 -8.94
N GLY A 184 -0.62 2.56 -9.76
CA GLY A 184 0.08 3.33 -10.80
C GLY A 184 0.76 4.61 -10.31
N SER A 185 0.77 4.92 -8.99
CA SER A 185 1.19 6.22 -8.48
C SER A 185 2.38 6.18 -7.50
N LEU A 186 3.03 5.03 -7.31
CA LEU A 186 4.07 4.84 -6.30
C LEU A 186 5.37 5.53 -6.68
N VAL A 187 5.91 5.23 -7.86
CA VAL A 187 7.06 5.93 -8.43
C VAL A 187 6.58 7.27 -8.98
N LYS A 188 7.20 8.36 -8.56
CA LYS A 188 6.79 9.71 -8.92
C LYS A 188 7.42 10.18 -10.24
N ASN A 189 6.83 11.22 -10.85
CA ASN A 189 7.26 11.77 -12.15
C ASN A 189 7.38 10.69 -13.25
N ASP A 190 6.39 9.80 -13.32
CA ASP A 190 6.36 8.62 -14.19
C ASP A 190 5.14 8.66 -15.12
N GLU A 191 5.09 9.64 -16.01
CA GLU A 191 3.96 9.88 -16.92
C GLU A 191 3.60 8.66 -17.79
N ASP A 192 4.62 7.95 -18.27
CA ASP A 192 4.43 6.75 -19.10
C ASP A 192 4.12 5.49 -18.29
N GLY A 193 4.22 5.52 -16.96
CA GLY A 193 4.04 4.37 -16.07
C GLY A 193 5.19 3.35 -16.08
N LYS A 194 6.32 3.66 -16.73
CA LYS A 194 7.46 2.72 -16.87
C LYS A 194 8.13 2.39 -15.56
N GLY A 195 8.27 3.36 -14.66
CA GLY A 195 8.82 3.19 -13.33
C GLY A 195 7.92 2.33 -12.46
N ASN A 196 6.62 2.59 -12.48
CA ASN A 196 5.63 1.78 -11.75
C ASN A 196 5.55 0.35 -12.31
N ILE A 197 5.57 0.16 -13.63
CA ILE A 197 5.66 -1.17 -14.25
C ILE A 197 6.92 -1.92 -13.78
N ALA A 198 8.08 -1.25 -13.79
CA ALA A 198 9.33 -1.86 -13.33
C ALA A 198 9.30 -2.23 -11.84
N LEU A 199 8.72 -1.38 -10.99
CA LEU A 199 8.51 -1.65 -9.57
C LEU A 199 7.66 -2.92 -9.36
N TRP A 200 6.49 -2.99 -9.99
CA TRP A 200 5.58 -4.11 -9.83
C TRP A 200 6.10 -5.41 -10.40
N ARG A 201 6.92 -5.38 -11.44
CA ARG A 201 7.66 -6.57 -11.92
C ARG A 201 8.62 -7.13 -10.88
N LYS A 202 9.25 -6.28 -10.05
CA LYS A 202 10.08 -6.75 -8.93
C LYS A 202 9.21 -7.45 -7.89
N VAL A 203 8.06 -6.85 -7.51
CA VAL A 203 7.09 -7.46 -6.61
C VAL A 203 6.55 -8.78 -7.17
N ARG A 204 6.20 -8.83 -8.48
CA ARG A 204 5.73 -10.06 -9.11
C ARG A 204 6.79 -11.15 -9.05
N ALA A 205 8.05 -10.84 -9.37
CA ALA A 205 9.15 -11.79 -9.28
C ALA A 205 9.37 -12.34 -7.86
N PHE A 206 9.23 -11.48 -6.85
CA PHE A 206 9.24 -11.88 -5.44
C PHE A 206 8.09 -12.86 -5.13
N LEU A 207 6.86 -12.52 -5.52
CA LEU A 207 5.70 -13.38 -5.29
C LEU A 207 5.80 -14.69 -6.04
N ASP A 208 6.25 -14.69 -7.31
CA ASP A 208 6.46 -15.92 -8.08
C ASP A 208 7.47 -16.86 -7.43
N ALA A 209 8.48 -16.31 -6.77
CA ALA A 209 9.50 -17.09 -6.09
C ALA A 209 9.05 -17.69 -4.76
N GLU A 210 8.29 -16.93 -3.96
CA GLU A 210 7.93 -17.33 -2.59
C GLU A 210 6.46 -17.77 -2.44
N PHE A 211 5.55 -17.19 -3.25
CA PHE A 211 4.09 -17.37 -3.15
C PHE A 211 3.44 -17.38 -4.54
N PRO A 212 3.74 -18.38 -5.40
CA PRO A 212 3.32 -18.38 -6.79
C PRO A 212 1.80 -18.37 -7.01
N GLU A 213 1.02 -18.80 -6.02
CA GLU A 213 -0.45 -18.77 -6.06
C GLU A 213 -1.06 -17.42 -5.63
N ALA A 214 -0.24 -16.48 -5.16
CA ALA A 214 -0.74 -15.19 -4.67
C ALA A 214 -1.23 -14.29 -5.82
N VAL A 215 -2.42 -13.74 -5.65
CA VAL A 215 -3.09 -12.90 -6.65
C VAL A 215 -2.88 -11.42 -6.36
N LEU A 216 -2.59 -10.64 -7.39
CA LEU A 216 -2.58 -9.18 -7.35
C LEU A 216 -3.67 -8.61 -8.24
N VAL A 217 -4.48 -7.73 -7.67
CA VAL A 217 -5.49 -6.91 -8.37
C VAL A 217 -5.11 -5.45 -8.19
N SER A 218 -4.89 -4.71 -9.25
CA SER A 218 -4.52 -3.30 -9.13
C SER A 218 -5.74 -2.38 -9.13
N GLU A 219 -5.61 -1.28 -8.42
CA GLU A 219 -6.35 -0.08 -8.71
C GLU A 219 -5.41 0.84 -9.50
N TRP A 220 -5.45 0.73 -10.82
CA TRP A 220 -4.62 1.54 -11.72
C TRP A 220 -5.46 2.26 -12.78
N GLY A 221 -6.47 1.57 -13.32
CA GLY A 221 -7.34 2.10 -14.37
C GLY A 221 -6.71 2.11 -15.76
N GLU A 222 -5.55 1.49 -15.92
CA GLU A 222 -4.84 1.30 -17.18
C GLU A 222 -4.42 -0.17 -17.32
N PRO A 223 -5.34 -1.06 -17.73
CA PRO A 223 -5.12 -2.50 -17.72
C PRO A 223 -3.88 -2.98 -18.49
N ASP A 224 -3.52 -2.31 -19.57
CA ASP A 224 -2.33 -2.60 -20.36
C ASP A 224 -1.04 -2.37 -19.55
N LYS A 225 -0.93 -1.31 -18.77
CA LYS A 225 0.20 -1.03 -17.89
C LYS A 225 0.20 -1.97 -16.68
N SER A 226 -0.96 -2.17 -16.08
CA SER A 226 -1.15 -3.06 -14.93
C SER A 226 -0.68 -4.49 -15.26
N LEU A 227 -1.16 -5.08 -16.35
CA LEU A 227 -0.78 -6.42 -16.80
C LEU A 227 0.70 -6.49 -17.15
N GLN A 228 1.28 -5.44 -17.75
CA GLN A 228 2.74 -5.36 -17.99
C GLN A 228 3.53 -5.31 -16.66
N GLY A 229 2.97 -4.76 -15.60
CA GLY A 229 3.53 -4.76 -14.25
C GLY A 229 3.46 -6.12 -13.55
N GLY A 230 2.69 -7.09 -14.09
CA GLY A 230 2.54 -8.42 -13.51
C GLY A 230 1.32 -8.60 -12.62
N PHE A 231 0.37 -7.67 -12.64
CA PHE A 231 -0.94 -7.88 -12.02
C PHE A 231 -1.77 -8.89 -12.82
N HIS A 232 -2.68 -9.57 -12.13
CA HIS A 232 -3.61 -10.51 -12.75
C HIS A 232 -4.86 -9.83 -13.26
N MET A 233 -5.27 -8.74 -12.61
CA MET A 233 -6.49 -7.99 -12.89
C MET A 233 -6.29 -6.51 -12.58
N ASP A 234 -7.08 -5.66 -13.24
CA ASP A 234 -7.19 -4.23 -12.95
C ASP A 234 -8.65 -3.82 -12.92
N PHE A 235 -8.96 -2.75 -12.21
CA PHE A 235 -10.27 -2.13 -12.25
C PHE A 235 -10.38 -1.20 -13.45
N LEU A 236 -11.50 -1.26 -14.16
CA LEU A 236 -11.86 -0.22 -15.10
C LEU A 236 -12.39 0.97 -14.29
N LEU A 237 -11.51 1.90 -13.96
CA LEU A 237 -11.88 3.13 -13.27
C LEU A 237 -12.48 4.09 -14.30
N HIS A 238 -13.79 4.19 -14.32
CA HIS A 238 -14.50 5.15 -15.17
C HIS A 238 -15.14 6.21 -14.28
N PHE A 239 -14.39 7.30 -14.05
CA PHE A 239 -14.94 8.52 -13.44
C PHE A 239 -15.53 9.38 -14.58
N GLY A 240 -16.62 8.93 -15.13
CA GLY A 240 -17.25 9.60 -16.24
C GLY A 240 -18.41 10.47 -15.80
N PRO A 241 -18.89 11.42 -16.68
CA PRO A 241 -19.99 12.31 -16.37
C PRO A 241 -21.26 11.57 -16.14
#